data_87f984ab86769705daa48d585e1b9041
#
_entry.id   87f984ab86769705daa48d585e1b9041
#
_cell.length_a   1.000
_cell.length_b   1.000
_cell.length_c   1.000
_cell.angle_alpha   90.00
_cell.angle_beta   90.00
_cell.angle_gamma   90.00
#
_symmetry.space_group_name_H-M   'P 1'
#
loop_
_entity.id
_entity.type
_entity.pdbx_description
1 polymer ?
#
loop_
_entity_poly.entity_id
_entity_poly.type
_entity_poly.pdbx_seq_one_letter_code
_entity_poly.pdbx_strand_id
1 'polypeptide(L)'
;MTNQPLLEDFKNHLTFERQLSPNTTASYGSDTEHFLEYCIANEKDPLTIEPEFLDQYNYQLRVIEKLAATSIFRKMEAVKCFYKFLLIEEKIKDDPTRFLKSPKLAQKIPTQLTREEMDRLLSYPAEKFDEIRTVTIIELLYAAGLRVSELINLRLENVNLVEKWVLALGKGGKQRFVPIHDRAAERIKQYLSAREAHFAAKDVDSELFLNKNGKKISRVSVWKDLATLGRKANISQPLHPHLFRHTFASHLLQGGADLRSLQEMLGHANLTTTQIYTHLDVSDLKAKHKKFHPHG
;
A
#
# COMPACT_ATOMS: atom_id res chain seq x y z
N MET A 1 -28.49 -4.29 23.56
CA MET A 1 -27.48 -5.34 23.87
C MET A 1 -26.17 -4.91 23.23
N THR A 2 -25.07 -4.99 23.96
CA THR A 2 -23.77 -4.62 23.42
C THR A 2 -23.20 -5.83 22.66
N ASN A 3 -23.04 -5.75 21.33
CA ASN A 3 -22.42 -6.79 20.51
C ASN A 3 -20.88 -6.81 20.64
N GLN A 4 -20.34 -6.09 21.63
CA GLN A 4 -18.91 -5.94 21.90
C GLN A 4 -18.18 -7.29 22.10
N PRO A 5 -18.71 -8.25 22.91
CA PRO A 5 -18.06 -9.55 23.09
C PRO A 5 -17.92 -10.33 21.78
N LEU A 6 -18.97 -10.34 20.93
CA LEU A 6 -18.92 -11.02 19.62
C LEU A 6 -17.86 -10.42 18.70
N LEU A 7 -17.71 -9.10 18.74
CA LEU A 7 -16.71 -8.40 17.92
C LEU A 7 -15.29 -8.70 18.38
N GLU A 8 -15.05 -8.75 19.69
CA GLU A 8 -13.73 -9.09 20.25
C GLU A 8 -13.36 -10.56 19.98
N ASP A 9 -14.31 -11.50 20.17
CA ASP A 9 -14.11 -12.91 19.80
C ASP A 9 -13.75 -13.04 18.31
N PHE A 10 -14.46 -12.34 17.43
CA PHE A 10 -14.17 -12.33 16.00
C PHE A 10 -12.78 -11.76 15.69
N LYS A 11 -12.38 -10.65 16.31
CA LYS A 11 -11.03 -10.08 16.15
C LYS A 11 -9.94 -11.05 16.60
N ASN A 12 -10.19 -11.77 17.71
CA ASN A 12 -9.29 -12.82 18.21
C ASN A 12 -9.18 -13.99 17.22
N HIS A 13 -10.30 -14.48 16.69
CA HIS A 13 -10.32 -15.49 15.63
C HIS A 13 -9.51 -15.06 14.40
N LEU A 14 -9.71 -13.82 13.91
CA LEU A 14 -8.95 -13.30 12.76
C LEU A 14 -7.44 -13.24 13.04
N THR A 15 -7.06 -12.92 14.27
CA THR A 15 -5.65 -12.74 14.65
C THR A 15 -4.95 -14.07 14.91
N PHE A 16 -5.52 -14.92 15.73
CA PHE A 16 -4.84 -16.10 16.25
C PHE A 16 -5.10 -17.36 15.42
N GLU A 17 -6.31 -17.56 14.94
CA GLU A 17 -6.65 -18.76 14.14
C GLU A 17 -6.42 -18.54 12.65
N ARG A 18 -6.88 -17.41 12.10
CA ARG A 18 -6.70 -17.08 10.68
C ARG A 18 -5.35 -16.43 10.38
N GLN A 19 -4.59 -16.04 11.40
CA GLN A 19 -3.26 -15.42 11.29
C GLN A 19 -3.23 -14.26 10.27
N LEU A 20 -4.29 -13.48 10.22
CA LEU A 20 -4.38 -12.34 9.30
C LEU A 20 -3.44 -11.22 9.74
N SER A 21 -3.11 -10.34 8.78
CA SER A 21 -2.27 -9.18 9.13
C SER A 21 -3.01 -8.21 10.05
N PRO A 22 -2.31 -7.46 10.95
CA PRO A 22 -2.93 -6.47 11.80
C PRO A 22 -3.83 -5.47 11.04
N ASN A 23 -3.41 -5.03 9.85
CA ASN A 23 -4.21 -4.14 9.01
C ASN A 23 -5.49 -4.82 8.48
N THR A 24 -5.44 -6.11 8.14
CA THR A 24 -6.60 -6.88 7.67
C THR A 24 -7.57 -7.10 8.83
N THR A 25 -7.06 -7.51 10.00
CA THR A 25 -7.86 -7.68 11.22
C THR A 25 -8.54 -6.37 11.62
N ALA A 26 -7.80 -5.25 11.63
CA ALA A 26 -8.38 -3.94 11.93
C ALA A 26 -9.47 -3.53 10.93
N SER A 27 -9.24 -3.76 9.63
CA SER A 27 -10.22 -3.42 8.58
C SER A 27 -11.48 -4.26 8.68
N TYR A 28 -11.35 -5.58 8.85
CA TYR A 28 -12.49 -6.48 9.01
C TYR A 28 -13.22 -6.25 10.33
N GLY A 29 -12.48 -5.99 11.42
CA GLY A 29 -13.06 -5.62 12.70
C GLY A 29 -13.92 -4.36 12.59
N SER A 30 -13.40 -3.28 11.99
CA SER A 30 -14.13 -2.04 11.79
C SER A 30 -15.34 -2.20 10.86
N ASP A 31 -15.24 -3.01 9.81
CA ASP A 31 -16.35 -3.27 8.90
C ASP A 31 -17.45 -4.11 9.58
N THR A 32 -17.09 -5.07 10.41
CA THR A 32 -18.04 -5.87 11.20
C THR A 32 -18.68 -5.01 12.29
N GLU A 33 -17.93 -4.15 12.96
CA GLU A 33 -18.44 -3.21 13.94
C GLU A 33 -19.56 -2.33 13.33
N HIS A 34 -19.31 -1.75 12.17
CA HIS A 34 -20.30 -0.97 11.43
C HIS A 34 -21.57 -1.78 11.07
N PHE A 35 -21.42 -3.07 10.75
CA PHE A 35 -22.55 -3.95 10.52
C PHE A 35 -23.35 -4.23 11.82
N LEU A 36 -22.64 -4.47 12.94
CA LEU A 36 -23.28 -4.68 14.24
C LEU A 36 -24.01 -3.42 14.74
N GLU A 37 -23.47 -2.23 14.49
CA GLU A 37 -24.15 -0.96 14.74
C GLU A 37 -25.43 -0.84 13.90
N TYR A 38 -25.40 -1.26 12.63
CA TYR A 38 -26.60 -1.31 11.79
C TYR A 38 -27.65 -2.30 12.33
N CYS A 39 -27.24 -3.47 12.85
CA CYS A 39 -28.15 -4.40 13.52
C CYS A 39 -28.81 -3.75 14.74
N ILE A 40 -28.03 -3.07 15.58
CA ILE A 40 -28.56 -2.38 16.77
C ILE A 40 -29.55 -1.28 16.37
N ALA A 41 -29.21 -0.46 15.39
CA ALA A 41 -30.06 0.64 14.92
C ALA A 41 -31.41 0.15 14.34
N ASN A 42 -31.49 -1.10 13.88
CA ASN A 42 -32.70 -1.72 13.35
C ASN A 42 -33.31 -2.75 14.33
N GLU A 43 -32.88 -2.76 15.57
CA GLU A 43 -33.41 -3.67 16.63
C GLU A 43 -33.31 -5.15 16.22
N LYS A 44 -32.25 -5.53 15.50
CA LYS A 44 -32.01 -6.91 15.06
C LYS A 44 -30.88 -7.56 15.83
N ASP A 45 -31.09 -8.82 16.22
CA ASP A 45 -30.05 -9.65 16.78
C ASP A 45 -29.20 -10.26 15.64
N PRO A 46 -27.89 -9.99 15.57
CA PRO A 46 -27.03 -10.54 14.52
C PRO A 46 -27.00 -12.07 14.45
N LEU A 47 -27.40 -12.77 15.53
CA LEU A 47 -27.44 -14.23 15.54
C LEU A 47 -28.69 -14.83 14.88
N THR A 48 -29.72 -14.01 14.64
CA THR A 48 -31.03 -14.47 14.12
C THR A 48 -31.50 -13.72 12.89
N ILE A 49 -30.61 -12.98 12.21
CA ILE A 49 -31.00 -12.26 11.00
C ILE A 49 -31.29 -13.22 9.83
N GLU A 50 -32.16 -12.78 8.97
CA GLU A 50 -32.47 -13.44 7.71
C GLU A 50 -31.68 -12.83 6.53
N PRO A 51 -31.50 -13.56 5.41
CA PRO A 51 -30.75 -13.07 4.24
C PRO A 51 -31.25 -11.73 3.71
N GLU A 52 -32.54 -11.43 3.78
CA GLU A 52 -33.18 -10.19 3.33
C GLU A 52 -32.67 -8.97 4.10
N PHE A 53 -32.28 -9.14 5.36
CA PHE A 53 -31.70 -8.05 6.15
C PHE A 53 -30.29 -7.68 5.65
N LEU A 54 -29.53 -8.63 5.12
CA LEU A 54 -28.24 -8.35 4.48
C LEU A 54 -28.41 -7.58 3.16
N ASP A 55 -29.48 -7.83 2.41
CA ASP A 55 -29.81 -7.05 1.22
C ASP A 55 -30.18 -5.59 1.60
N GLN A 56 -30.91 -5.40 2.70
CA GLN A 56 -31.20 -4.07 3.26
C GLN A 56 -29.91 -3.35 3.69
N TYR A 57 -28.99 -4.05 4.35
CA TYR A 57 -27.69 -3.49 4.70
C TYR A 57 -26.88 -3.11 3.46
N ASN A 58 -26.86 -3.95 2.44
CA ASN A 58 -26.20 -3.63 1.16
C ASN A 58 -26.85 -2.39 0.49
N TYR A 59 -28.17 -2.27 0.53
CA TYR A 59 -28.90 -1.07 0.07
C TYR A 59 -28.49 0.17 0.88
N GLN A 60 -28.41 0.07 2.20
CA GLN A 60 -27.94 1.14 3.10
C GLN A 60 -26.57 1.66 2.66
N LEU A 61 -25.59 0.75 2.51
CA LEU A 61 -24.23 1.10 2.09
C LEU A 61 -24.17 1.78 0.72
N ARG A 62 -25.01 1.30 -0.22
CA ARG A 62 -24.98 1.73 -1.62
C ARG A 62 -25.74 3.03 -1.84
N VAL A 63 -26.92 3.17 -1.29
CA VAL A 63 -27.89 4.23 -1.62
C VAL A 63 -27.86 5.35 -0.59
N ILE A 64 -27.83 5.00 0.68
CA ILE A 64 -27.90 5.99 1.77
C ILE A 64 -26.50 6.55 2.04
N GLU A 65 -25.50 5.68 2.27
CA GLU A 65 -24.13 6.09 2.55
C GLU A 65 -23.31 6.40 1.29
N LYS A 66 -23.80 5.99 0.11
CA LYS A 66 -23.19 6.25 -1.20
C LYS A 66 -21.71 5.82 -1.28
N LEU A 67 -21.39 4.68 -0.65
CA LEU A 67 -20.03 4.17 -0.62
C LEU A 67 -19.57 3.68 -2.00
N ALA A 68 -18.27 3.75 -2.26
CA ALA A 68 -17.67 3.17 -3.45
C ALA A 68 -17.86 1.65 -3.50
N ALA A 69 -18.04 1.07 -4.70
CA ALA A 69 -18.25 -0.37 -4.89
C ALA A 69 -17.17 -1.25 -4.24
N THR A 70 -15.90 -0.79 -4.21
CA THR A 70 -14.79 -1.48 -3.54
C THR A 70 -14.94 -1.50 -2.02
N SER A 71 -15.47 -0.43 -1.42
CA SER A 71 -15.74 -0.35 0.02
C SER A 71 -16.91 -1.24 0.40
N ILE A 72 -17.98 -1.24 -0.40
CA ILE A 72 -19.14 -2.13 -0.21
C ILE A 72 -18.70 -3.59 -0.30
N PHE A 73 -17.92 -3.93 -1.34
CA PHE A 73 -17.38 -5.28 -1.50
C PHE A 73 -16.60 -5.73 -0.25
N ARG A 74 -15.68 -4.89 0.28
CA ARG A 74 -14.88 -5.22 1.46
C ARG A 74 -15.77 -5.40 2.70
N LYS A 75 -16.75 -4.51 2.93
CA LYS A 75 -17.71 -4.61 4.04
C LYS A 75 -18.51 -5.91 3.97
N MET A 76 -19.01 -6.26 2.79
CA MET A 76 -19.77 -7.50 2.61
C MET A 76 -18.90 -8.75 2.80
N GLU A 77 -17.63 -8.73 2.39
CA GLU A 77 -16.69 -9.83 2.64
C GLU A 77 -16.32 -9.94 4.14
N ALA A 78 -16.25 -8.83 4.87
CA ALA A 78 -16.07 -8.86 6.32
C ALA A 78 -17.29 -9.49 7.03
N VAL A 79 -18.50 -9.14 6.62
CA VAL A 79 -19.75 -9.74 7.13
C VAL A 79 -19.80 -11.24 6.83
N LYS A 80 -19.44 -11.69 5.61
CA LYS A 80 -19.34 -13.13 5.29
C LYS A 80 -18.33 -13.84 6.18
N CYS A 81 -17.18 -13.20 6.42
CA CYS A 81 -16.16 -13.77 7.29
C CYS A 81 -16.65 -13.88 8.74
N PHE A 82 -17.40 -12.92 9.21
CA PHE A 82 -18.02 -12.91 10.53
C PHE A 82 -19.06 -14.03 10.69
N TYR A 83 -19.96 -14.23 9.72
CA TYR A 83 -20.94 -15.32 9.78
C TYR A 83 -20.32 -16.71 9.67
N LYS A 84 -19.24 -16.88 8.90
CA LYS A 84 -18.45 -18.12 8.91
C LYS A 84 -17.83 -18.40 10.28
N PHE A 85 -17.32 -17.36 10.96
CA PHE A 85 -16.83 -17.48 12.32
C PHE A 85 -17.96 -17.91 13.27
N LEU A 86 -19.14 -17.26 13.22
CA LEU A 86 -20.29 -17.63 14.06
C LEU A 86 -20.74 -19.08 13.85
N LEU A 87 -20.66 -19.55 12.61
CA LEU A 87 -21.01 -20.95 12.27
C LEU A 87 -19.97 -21.93 12.85
N ILE A 88 -18.66 -21.61 12.76
CA ILE A 88 -17.58 -22.41 13.34
C ILE A 88 -17.70 -22.50 14.86
N GLU A 89 -18.04 -21.38 15.52
CA GLU A 89 -18.26 -21.29 16.96
C GLU A 89 -19.64 -21.82 17.42
N GLU A 90 -20.39 -22.46 16.50
CA GLU A 90 -21.72 -23.04 16.76
C GLU A 90 -22.73 -22.01 17.37
N LYS A 91 -22.48 -20.70 17.20
CA LYS A 91 -23.36 -19.61 17.65
C LYS A 91 -24.61 -19.45 16.78
N ILE A 92 -24.55 -19.96 15.54
CA ILE A 92 -25.66 -20.03 14.59
C ILE A 92 -25.69 -21.42 13.93
N LYS A 93 -26.87 -21.82 13.43
CA LYS A 93 -27.05 -23.10 12.74
C LYS A 93 -26.88 -22.98 11.23
N ASP A 94 -27.26 -21.85 10.66
CA ASP A 94 -27.22 -21.59 9.22
C ASP A 94 -26.52 -20.25 8.94
N ASP A 95 -25.77 -20.21 7.83
CA ASP A 95 -25.08 -19.00 7.37
C ASP A 95 -26.02 -18.14 6.49
N PRO A 96 -26.53 -16.98 6.97
CA PRO A 96 -27.41 -16.13 6.19
C PRO A 96 -26.72 -15.50 4.98
N THR A 97 -25.36 -15.53 4.94
CA THR A 97 -24.59 -14.98 3.84
C THR A 97 -24.38 -15.95 2.68
N ARG A 98 -24.84 -17.23 2.79
CA ARG A 98 -24.60 -18.30 1.83
C ARG A 98 -24.93 -17.93 0.39
N PHE A 99 -26.02 -17.17 0.17
CA PHE A 99 -26.47 -16.76 -1.16
C PHE A 99 -26.19 -15.29 -1.47
N LEU A 100 -25.49 -14.59 -0.56
CA LEU A 100 -25.17 -13.18 -0.71
C LEU A 100 -24.20 -12.97 -1.87
N LYS A 101 -24.64 -12.26 -2.89
CA LYS A 101 -23.81 -11.90 -4.04
C LYS A 101 -23.04 -10.63 -3.72
N SER A 102 -21.73 -10.73 -3.64
CA SER A 102 -20.88 -9.54 -3.56
C SER A 102 -20.95 -8.76 -4.87
N PRO A 103 -20.93 -7.40 -4.83
CA PRO A 103 -20.95 -6.58 -6.04
C PRO A 103 -19.80 -6.98 -6.98
N LYS A 104 -20.11 -7.18 -8.27
CA LYS A 104 -19.05 -7.35 -9.27
C LYS A 104 -18.27 -6.05 -9.38
N LEU A 105 -17.00 -6.08 -9.01
CA LEU A 105 -16.11 -4.94 -9.23
C LEU A 105 -15.80 -4.84 -10.72
N ALA A 106 -16.11 -3.69 -11.33
CA ALA A 106 -15.64 -3.41 -12.68
C ALA A 106 -14.09 -3.47 -12.66
N GLN A 107 -13.51 -4.27 -13.53
CA GLN A 107 -12.06 -4.27 -13.73
C GLN A 107 -11.66 -2.90 -14.29
N LYS A 108 -11.12 -2.05 -13.41
CA LYS A 108 -10.46 -0.82 -13.88
C LYS A 108 -9.21 -1.25 -14.63
N ILE A 109 -9.09 -0.84 -15.89
CA ILE A 109 -7.83 -0.97 -16.63
C ILE A 109 -6.77 -0.24 -15.77
N PRO A 110 -5.69 -0.93 -15.36
CA PRO A 110 -4.66 -0.29 -14.56
C PRO A 110 -4.11 0.91 -15.33
N THR A 111 -4.25 2.10 -14.77
CA THR A 111 -3.64 3.30 -15.34
C THR A 111 -2.17 3.33 -14.96
N GLN A 112 -1.31 3.64 -15.93
CA GLN A 112 0.12 3.87 -15.71
C GLN A 112 0.46 5.28 -16.20
N LEU A 113 1.53 5.86 -15.68
CA LEU A 113 2.09 7.09 -16.20
C LEU A 113 2.85 6.79 -17.50
N THR A 114 2.75 7.67 -18.49
CA THR A 114 3.60 7.58 -19.68
C THR A 114 5.04 7.98 -19.33
N ARG A 115 5.98 7.71 -20.23
CA ARG A 115 7.39 8.12 -20.04
C ARG A 115 7.49 9.65 -19.98
N GLU A 116 6.76 10.35 -20.82
CA GLU A 116 6.72 11.81 -20.88
C GLU A 116 6.13 12.43 -19.60
N GLU A 117 5.11 11.79 -19.01
CA GLU A 117 4.55 12.20 -17.72
C GLU A 117 5.55 11.98 -16.59
N MET A 118 6.25 10.84 -16.61
CA MET A 118 7.33 10.57 -15.64
C MET A 118 8.46 11.57 -15.79
N ASP A 119 8.91 11.86 -16.99
CA ASP A 119 9.98 12.82 -17.24
C ASP A 119 9.61 14.23 -16.77
N ARG A 120 8.36 14.68 -16.99
CA ARG A 120 7.86 15.95 -16.46
C ARG A 120 7.88 16.01 -14.93
N LEU A 121 7.48 14.93 -14.27
CA LEU A 121 7.50 14.85 -12.81
C LEU A 121 8.92 14.87 -12.25
N LEU A 122 9.82 14.08 -12.85
CA LEU A 122 11.20 13.95 -12.41
C LEU A 122 12.08 15.15 -12.75
N SER A 123 11.71 15.92 -13.78
CA SER A 123 12.39 17.16 -14.18
C SER A 123 11.74 18.41 -13.58
N TYR A 124 10.77 18.25 -12.67
CA TYR A 124 10.14 19.38 -12.00
C TYR A 124 11.18 20.24 -11.26
N PRO A 125 11.21 21.56 -11.49
CA PRO A 125 12.19 22.46 -10.87
C PRO A 125 11.84 22.69 -9.37
N ALA A 126 12.29 21.76 -8.53
CA ALA A 126 12.04 21.77 -7.10
C ALA A 126 13.06 22.66 -6.40
N GLU A 127 12.61 23.74 -5.76
CA GLU A 127 13.44 24.68 -5.01
C GLU A 127 13.21 24.55 -3.50
N LYS A 128 11.96 24.31 -3.08
CA LYS A 128 11.61 24.20 -1.67
C LYS A 128 11.91 22.80 -1.14
N PHE A 129 12.26 22.70 0.14
CA PHE A 129 12.53 21.40 0.81
C PHE A 129 11.43 20.35 0.55
N ASP A 130 10.15 20.74 0.70
CA ASP A 130 9.04 19.81 0.46
C ASP A 130 8.93 19.36 -0.99
N GLU A 131 9.27 20.19 -1.96
CA GLU A 131 9.29 19.86 -3.38
C GLU A 131 10.46 18.93 -3.70
N ILE A 132 11.67 19.25 -3.21
CA ILE A 132 12.85 18.39 -3.36
C ILE A 132 12.58 17.01 -2.78
N ARG A 133 12.02 16.94 -1.56
CA ARG A 133 11.60 15.69 -0.94
C ARG A 133 10.61 14.92 -1.82
N THR A 134 9.59 15.61 -2.33
CA THR A 134 8.52 14.97 -3.11
C THR A 134 9.03 14.42 -4.43
N VAL A 135 9.86 15.18 -5.16
CA VAL A 135 10.48 14.69 -6.40
C VAL A 135 11.40 13.49 -6.11
N THR A 136 12.14 13.51 -4.99
CA THR A 136 12.99 12.38 -4.56
C THR A 136 12.15 11.15 -4.20
N ILE A 137 11.00 11.34 -3.55
CA ILE A 137 10.03 10.26 -3.28
C ILE A 137 9.53 9.64 -4.59
N ILE A 138 9.15 10.46 -5.57
CA ILE A 138 8.70 10.01 -6.91
C ILE A 138 9.81 9.22 -7.58
N GLU A 139 11.03 9.77 -7.61
CA GLU A 139 12.20 9.12 -8.20
C GLU A 139 12.40 7.72 -7.59
N LEU A 140 12.39 7.62 -6.26
CA LEU A 140 12.64 6.36 -5.58
C LEU A 140 11.49 5.35 -5.71
N LEU A 141 10.22 5.81 -5.69
CA LEU A 141 9.06 4.96 -5.96
C LEU A 141 9.12 4.36 -7.37
N TYR A 142 9.55 5.15 -8.35
CA TYR A 142 9.66 4.72 -9.74
C TYR A 142 10.93 3.91 -9.99
N ALA A 143 12.07 4.25 -9.40
CA ALA A 143 13.32 3.50 -9.57
C ALA A 143 13.30 2.13 -8.89
N ALA A 144 12.67 2.00 -7.74
CA ALA A 144 12.73 0.80 -6.91
C ALA A 144 11.38 0.09 -6.73
N GLY A 145 10.29 0.64 -7.25
CA GLY A 145 8.96 0.04 -7.12
C GLY A 145 8.51 -0.19 -5.68
N LEU A 146 8.96 0.63 -4.73
CA LEU A 146 8.67 0.46 -3.30
C LEU A 146 7.18 0.61 -2.99
N ARG A 147 6.70 -0.14 -1.99
CA ARG A 147 5.42 0.17 -1.35
C ARG A 147 5.54 1.43 -0.49
N VAL A 148 4.47 2.22 -0.36
CA VAL A 148 4.50 3.43 0.49
C VAL A 148 4.93 3.13 1.92
N SER A 149 4.56 1.96 2.46
CA SER A 149 5.00 1.53 3.79
C SER A 149 6.51 1.25 3.87
N GLU A 150 7.10 0.72 2.82
CA GLU A 150 8.53 0.48 2.71
C GLU A 150 9.29 1.82 2.59
N LEU A 151 8.76 2.73 1.76
CA LEU A 151 9.32 4.06 1.55
C LEU A 151 9.39 4.90 2.84
N ILE A 152 8.27 5.00 3.59
CA ILE A 152 8.22 5.83 4.80
C ILE A 152 9.00 5.24 5.98
N ASN A 153 9.29 3.94 5.95
CA ASN A 153 10.11 3.25 6.95
C ASN A 153 11.57 3.07 6.51
N LEU A 154 11.93 3.58 5.33
CA LEU A 154 13.29 3.47 4.83
C LEU A 154 14.20 4.36 5.66
N ARG A 155 15.22 3.78 6.29
CA ARG A 155 16.22 4.48 7.09
C ARG A 155 17.44 4.83 6.26
N LEU A 156 18.22 5.81 6.73
CA LEU A 156 19.48 6.20 6.08
C LEU A 156 20.44 5.03 5.94
N GLU A 157 20.58 4.18 6.95
CA GLU A 157 21.42 2.98 6.97
C GLU A 157 21.05 1.93 5.90
N ASN A 158 19.80 1.97 5.43
CA ASN A 158 19.26 1.06 4.43
C ASN A 158 19.38 1.60 2.99
N VAL A 159 20.19 2.64 2.79
CA VAL A 159 20.45 3.26 1.48
C VAL A 159 21.94 3.27 1.19
N ASN A 160 22.35 2.52 0.18
CA ASN A 160 23.74 2.53 -0.28
C ASN A 160 23.83 3.24 -1.64
N LEU A 161 24.34 4.48 -1.61
CA LEU A 161 24.44 5.30 -2.81
C LEU A 161 25.68 4.95 -3.67
N VAL A 162 26.69 4.32 -3.07
CA VAL A 162 27.90 3.87 -3.78
C VAL A 162 27.54 2.62 -4.59
N GLU A 163 26.96 1.63 -3.91
CA GLU A 163 26.54 0.38 -4.52
C GLU A 163 25.16 0.47 -5.22
N LYS A 164 24.48 1.60 -5.12
CA LYS A 164 23.19 1.90 -5.79
C LYS A 164 22.11 0.86 -5.51
N TRP A 165 21.80 0.68 -4.25
CA TRP A 165 20.67 -0.15 -3.81
C TRP A 165 20.00 0.43 -2.56
N VAL A 166 18.77 0.01 -2.35
CA VAL A 166 18.01 0.25 -1.11
C VAL A 166 17.55 -1.09 -0.52
N LEU A 167 17.58 -1.21 0.81
CA LEU A 167 17.09 -2.37 1.53
C LEU A 167 15.63 -2.11 1.95
N ALA A 168 14.69 -2.71 1.23
CA ALA A 168 13.26 -2.58 1.52
C ALA A 168 12.82 -3.62 2.57
N LEU A 169 12.16 -3.14 3.63
CA LEU A 169 11.56 -3.96 4.69
C LEU A 169 10.08 -4.24 4.36
N GLY A 170 9.77 -5.48 3.97
CA GLY A 170 8.43 -5.92 3.61
C GLY A 170 7.61 -6.45 4.79
N LYS A 171 6.41 -7.00 4.46
CA LYS A 171 5.52 -7.62 5.43
C LYS A 171 6.21 -8.83 6.10
N GLY A 172 6.08 -8.94 7.43
CA GLY A 172 6.66 -10.05 8.21
C GLY A 172 8.18 -9.96 8.38
N GLY A 173 8.78 -8.76 8.29
CA GLY A 173 10.22 -8.57 8.47
C GLY A 173 11.07 -9.03 7.29
N LYS A 174 10.46 -9.48 6.19
CA LYS A 174 11.21 -9.90 4.99
C LYS A 174 11.94 -8.71 4.38
N GLN A 175 13.23 -8.88 4.12
CA GLN A 175 14.08 -7.87 3.51
C GLN A 175 14.36 -8.22 2.06
N ARG A 176 14.54 -7.21 1.21
CA ARG A 176 15.04 -7.38 -0.14
C ARG A 176 15.88 -6.20 -0.56
N PHE A 177 16.97 -6.48 -1.27
CA PHE A 177 17.74 -5.45 -1.96
C PHE A 177 17.03 -5.08 -3.26
N VAL A 178 16.87 -3.78 -3.47
CA VAL A 178 16.32 -3.26 -4.73
C VAL A 178 17.34 -2.31 -5.34
N PRO A 179 17.83 -2.59 -6.55
CA PRO A 179 18.75 -1.69 -7.24
C PRO A 179 18.07 -0.37 -7.60
N ILE A 180 18.85 0.70 -7.63
CA ILE A 180 18.46 2.02 -8.11
C ILE A 180 19.45 2.50 -9.16
N HIS A 181 18.99 3.30 -10.12
CA HIS A 181 19.84 3.87 -11.17
C HIS A 181 20.57 5.13 -10.70
N ASP A 182 21.55 5.61 -11.49
CA ASP A 182 22.42 6.73 -11.14
C ASP A 182 21.68 8.01 -10.81
N ARG A 183 20.65 8.33 -11.61
CA ARG A 183 19.81 9.50 -11.40
C ARG A 183 19.11 9.44 -10.03
N ALA A 184 18.58 8.28 -9.62
CA ALA A 184 17.95 8.13 -8.32
C ALA A 184 18.96 8.31 -7.18
N ALA A 185 20.15 7.75 -7.29
CA ALA A 185 21.22 7.93 -6.30
C ALA A 185 21.61 9.42 -6.16
N GLU A 186 21.75 10.12 -7.28
CA GLU A 186 22.09 11.55 -7.28
C GLU A 186 20.95 12.40 -6.69
N ARG A 187 19.69 12.09 -7.02
CA ARG A 187 18.54 12.78 -6.46
C ARG A 187 18.44 12.58 -4.93
N ILE A 188 18.75 11.39 -4.45
CA ILE A 188 18.82 11.15 -2.99
C ILE A 188 19.95 11.99 -2.35
N LYS A 189 21.13 12.10 -2.95
CA LYS A 189 22.21 12.96 -2.45
C LYS A 189 21.77 14.43 -2.34
N GLN A 190 21.12 14.96 -3.39
CA GLN A 190 20.58 16.33 -3.39
C GLN A 190 19.57 16.52 -2.26
N TYR A 191 18.68 15.57 -2.05
CA TYR A 191 17.74 15.60 -0.94
C TYR A 191 18.44 15.55 0.41
N LEU A 192 19.46 14.71 0.60
CA LEU A 192 20.21 14.62 1.86
C LEU A 192 20.89 15.94 2.20
N SER A 193 21.50 16.61 1.22
CA SER A 193 22.08 17.94 1.42
C SER A 193 21.00 18.98 1.81
N ALA A 194 19.86 18.96 1.15
CA ALA A 194 18.73 19.84 1.49
C ALA A 194 18.14 19.52 2.88
N ARG A 195 18.10 18.22 3.25
CA ARG A 195 17.66 17.76 4.57
C ARG A 195 18.59 18.25 5.66
N GLU A 196 19.89 18.12 5.48
CA GLU A 196 20.89 18.60 6.44
C GLU A 196 20.77 20.12 6.64
N ALA A 197 20.70 20.90 5.55
CA ALA A 197 20.54 22.33 5.61
C ALA A 197 19.21 22.76 6.29
N HIS A 198 18.10 22.03 6.02
CA HIS A 198 16.78 22.37 6.57
C HIS A 198 16.67 22.08 8.08
N PHE A 199 17.32 21.05 8.55
CA PHE A 199 17.25 20.60 9.96
C PHE A 199 18.54 20.89 10.75
N ALA A 200 19.41 21.75 10.27
CA ALA A 200 20.67 22.07 10.94
C ALA A 200 20.49 22.22 12.46
N ALA A 201 21.26 21.47 13.25
CA ALA A 201 21.26 21.44 14.71
C ALA A 201 19.95 20.94 15.39
N LYS A 202 19.02 20.31 14.67
CA LYS A 202 17.83 19.68 15.25
C LYS A 202 18.02 18.17 15.38
N ASP A 203 17.52 17.62 16.48
CA ASP A 203 17.35 16.16 16.60
C ASP A 203 16.21 15.70 15.69
N VAL A 204 16.51 14.78 14.77
CA VAL A 204 15.58 14.30 13.75
C VAL A 204 15.56 12.78 13.70
N ASP A 205 14.45 12.21 13.23
CA ASP A 205 14.30 10.77 13.07
C ASP A 205 15.31 10.20 12.07
N SER A 206 15.66 8.92 12.22
CA SER A 206 16.64 8.21 11.39
C SER A 206 16.11 7.79 10.01
N GLU A 207 14.83 7.96 9.77
CA GLU A 207 14.22 7.66 8.49
C GLU A 207 14.74 8.61 7.40
N LEU A 208 14.81 8.08 6.17
CA LEU A 208 15.27 8.86 5.01
C LEU A 208 14.38 10.10 4.81
N PHE A 209 13.06 9.89 4.77
CA PHE A 209 12.10 10.97 4.49
C PHE A 209 11.43 11.50 5.73
N LEU A 210 11.60 12.80 5.97
CA LEU A 210 11.08 13.50 7.13
C LEU A 210 10.00 14.51 6.75
N ASN A 211 9.09 14.76 7.68
CA ASN A 211 8.15 15.87 7.59
C ASN A 211 8.83 17.20 7.99
N LYS A 212 8.13 18.32 7.90
CA LYS A 212 8.67 19.66 8.25
C LYS A 212 9.17 19.81 9.71
N ASN A 213 8.77 18.88 10.59
CA ASN A 213 9.15 18.92 12.00
C ASN A 213 10.35 17.97 12.31
N GLY A 214 10.99 17.40 11.31
CA GLY A 214 12.11 16.45 11.49
C GLY A 214 11.67 15.04 11.92
N LYS A 215 10.38 14.74 11.90
CA LYS A 215 9.83 13.43 12.22
C LYS A 215 9.51 12.65 10.94
N LYS A 216 9.49 11.33 11.05
CA LYS A 216 9.12 10.42 9.96
C LYS A 216 7.89 10.90 9.21
N ILE A 217 7.94 10.89 7.87
CA ILE A 217 6.81 11.28 7.03
C ILE A 217 5.65 10.28 7.13
N SER A 218 4.43 10.76 7.18
CA SER A 218 3.24 9.91 7.20
C SER A 218 2.80 9.51 5.77
N ARG A 219 2.06 8.39 5.66
CA ARG A 219 1.42 7.99 4.38
C ARG A 219 0.53 9.08 3.83
N VAL A 220 -0.24 9.74 4.70
CA VAL A 220 -1.16 10.82 4.32
C VAL A 220 -0.39 12.02 3.76
N SER A 221 0.77 12.36 4.37
CA SER A 221 1.62 13.44 3.86
C SER A 221 2.16 13.11 2.47
N VAL A 222 2.67 11.89 2.25
CA VAL A 222 3.13 11.45 0.92
C VAL A 222 2.02 11.58 -0.13
N TRP A 223 0.78 11.14 0.17
CA TRP A 223 -0.35 11.29 -0.75
C TRP A 223 -0.67 12.74 -1.08
N LYS A 224 -0.69 13.63 -0.08
CA LYS A 224 -0.94 15.07 -0.27
C LYS A 224 0.17 15.73 -1.11
N ASP A 225 1.41 15.38 -0.83
CA ASP A 225 2.57 15.94 -1.53
C ASP A 225 2.56 15.50 -3.01
N LEU A 226 2.32 14.22 -3.28
CA LEU A 226 2.17 13.70 -4.64
C LEU A 226 1.03 14.37 -5.41
N ALA A 227 -0.15 14.50 -4.80
CA ALA A 227 -1.30 15.16 -5.43
C ALA A 227 -1.01 16.64 -5.73
N THR A 228 -0.29 17.32 -4.84
CA THR A 228 0.08 18.73 -5.02
C THR A 228 1.09 18.89 -6.15
N LEU A 229 2.13 18.07 -6.19
CA LEU A 229 3.13 18.12 -7.26
C LEU A 229 2.52 17.73 -8.62
N GLY A 230 1.64 16.72 -8.66
CA GLY A 230 0.95 16.31 -9.88
C GLY A 230 0.16 17.46 -10.52
N ARG A 231 -0.57 18.23 -9.71
CA ARG A 231 -1.26 19.44 -10.20
C ARG A 231 -0.29 20.50 -10.74
N LYS A 232 0.83 20.74 -10.05
CA LYS A 232 1.86 21.68 -10.48
C LYS A 232 2.55 21.26 -11.78
N ALA A 233 2.73 19.94 -11.96
CA ALA A 233 3.33 19.36 -13.16
C ALA A 233 2.33 19.11 -14.31
N ASN A 234 1.07 19.56 -14.17
CA ASN A 234 -0.01 19.37 -15.15
C ASN A 234 -0.22 17.87 -15.51
N ILE A 235 -0.23 16.99 -14.50
CA ILE A 235 -0.59 15.60 -14.68
C ILE A 235 -2.09 15.45 -14.42
N SER A 236 -2.82 14.94 -15.41
CA SER A 236 -4.29 14.84 -15.37
C SER A 236 -4.81 13.77 -14.42
N GLN A 237 -4.06 12.66 -14.27
CA GLN A 237 -4.46 11.56 -13.43
C GLN A 237 -4.02 11.75 -11.96
N PRO A 238 -4.81 11.25 -10.98
CA PRO A 238 -4.45 11.37 -9.57
C PRO A 238 -3.17 10.59 -9.25
N LEU A 239 -2.16 11.27 -8.75
CA LEU A 239 -0.91 10.62 -8.34
C LEU A 239 -1.05 9.97 -6.96
N HIS A 240 -0.63 8.73 -6.87
CA HIS A 240 -0.57 7.97 -5.63
C HIS A 240 0.56 6.92 -5.66
N PRO A 241 1.09 6.47 -4.52
CA PRO A 241 2.27 5.59 -4.48
C PRO A 241 2.12 4.29 -5.30
N HIS A 242 0.91 3.69 -5.30
CA HIS A 242 0.67 2.47 -6.08
C HIS A 242 0.73 2.69 -7.60
N LEU A 243 0.41 3.89 -8.08
CA LEU A 243 0.52 4.25 -9.49
C LEU A 243 1.99 4.18 -9.94
N PHE A 244 2.91 4.75 -9.17
CA PHE A 244 4.35 4.71 -9.49
C PHE A 244 4.89 3.29 -9.48
N ARG A 245 4.51 2.48 -8.51
CA ARG A 245 4.90 1.07 -8.46
C ARG A 245 4.33 0.28 -9.65
N HIS A 246 3.10 0.56 -10.07
CA HIS A 246 2.51 -0.06 -11.25
C HIS A 246 3.21 0.41 -12.53
N THR A 247 3.51 1.72 -12.63
CA THR A 247 4.26 2.30 -13.74
C THR A 247 5.67 1.67 -13.85
N PHE A 248 6.39 1.53 -12.73
CA PHE A 248 7.67 0.81 -12.66
C PHE A 248 7.55 -0.60 -13.24
N ALA A 249 6.57 -1.38 -12.75
CA ALA A 249 6.36 -2.75 -13.21
C ALA A 249 6.06 -2.82 -14.72
N SER A 250 5.18 -1.95 -15.20
CA SER A 250 4.76 -1.92 -16.60
C SER A 250 5.90 -1.49 -17.53
N HIS A 251 6.67 -0.48 -17.14
CA HIS A 251 7.79 0.00 -17.96
C HIS A 251 8.94 -1.02 -18.02
N LEU A 252 9.23 -1.74 -16.94
CA LEU A 252 10.20 -2.83 -16.97
C LEU A 252 9.77 -3.96 -17.90
N LEU A 253 8.50 -4.38 -17.84
CA LEU A 253 7.95 -5.41 -18.73
C LEU A 253 7.98 -4.96 -20.20
N GLN A 254 7.61 -3.71 -20.47
CA GLN A 254 7.72 -3.12 -21.82
C GLN A 254 9.17 -3.02 -22.29
N GLY A 255 10.11 -2.84 -21.38
CA GLY A 255 11.55 -2.88 -21.64
C GLY A 255 12.10 -4.29 -21.89
N GLY A 256 11.29 -5.34 -21.67
CA GLY A 256 11.66 -6.75 -21.90
C GLY A 256 12.14 -7.50 -20.65
N ALA A 257 11.92 -6.95 -19.44
CA ALA A 257 12.21 -7.68 -18.21
C ALA A 257 11.30 -8.91 -18.06
N ASP A 258 11.86 -10.02 -17.59
CA ASP A 258 11.09 -11.22 -17.28
C ASP A 258 10.26 -11.06 -15.99
N LEU A 259 9.14 -11.78 -15.93
CA LEU A 259 8.21 -11.72 -14.78
C LEU A 259 8.87 -12.14 -13.47
N ARG A 260 9.81 -13.07 -13.49
CA ARG A 260 10.49 -13.56 -12.28
C ARG A 260 11.36 -12.47 -11.67
N SER A 261 12.20 -11.83 -12.48
CA SER A 261 13.03 -10.69 -12.03
C SER A 261 12.17 -9.54 -11.49
N LEU A 262 11.04 -9.25 -12.15
CA LEU A 262 10.10 -8.24 -11.68
C LEU A 262 9.48 -8.64 -10.32
N GLN A 263 9.07 -9.89 -10.14
CA GLN A 263 8.51 -10.38 -8.88
C GLN A 263 9.53 -10.31 -7.74
N GLU A 264 10.80 -10.62 -8.00
CA GLU A 264 11.90 -10.51 -7.06
C GLU A 264 12.11 -9.04 -6.64
N MET A 265 12.20 -8.10 -7.58
CA MET A 265 12.33 -6.66 -7.29
C MET A 265 11.12 -6.14 -6.50
N LEU A 266 9.92 -6.58 -6.83
CA LEU A 266 8.69 -6.14 -6.17
C LEU A 266 8.42 -6.82 -4.82
N GLY A 267 9.03 -7.97 -4.53
CA GLY A 267 8.82 -8.73 -3.29
C GLY A 267 7.40 -9.29 -3.20
N HIS A 268 6.96 -10.07 -4.20
CA HIS A 268 5.71 -10.81 -4.16
C HIS A 268 5.84 -12.06 -3.29
N ALA A 269 4.92 -12.25 -2.34
CA ALA A 269 5.00 -13.24 -1.25
C ALA A 269 4.87 -14.71 -1.69
N ASN A 270 4.56 -15.02 -2.94
CA ASN A 270 4.25 -16.38 -3.40
C ASN A 270 5.46 -17.20 -3.87
N LEU A 271 6.67 -16.68 -3.77
CA LEU A 271 7.86 -17.49 -3.91
C LEU A 271 8.38 -17.82 -2.50
N THR A 272 8.05 -19.04 -2.06
CA THR A 272 8.62 -19.69 -0.89
C THR A 272 10.12 -19.68 -1.04
N THR A 273 10.78 -18.77 -0.35
CA THR A 273 12.10 -19.01 0.28
C THR A 273 12.61 -17.69 0.85
N THR A 274 13.05 -17.73 2.08
CA THR A 274 14.03 -16.80 2.62
C THR A 274 15.33 -17.08 1.87
N GLN A 275 15.45 -16.64 0.62
CA GLN A 275 16.72 -16.63 -0.07
C GLN A 275 17.56 -15.57 0.62
N ILE A 276 18.65 -16.02 1.24
CA ILE A 276 19.77 -15.16 1.61
C ILE A 276 20.29 -14.63 0.27
N TYR A 277 19.98 -13.36 -0.05
CA TYR A 277 20.50 -12.73 -1.26
C TYR A 277 22.03 -12.73 -1.19
N THR A 278 22.65 -13.50 -2.06
CA THR A 278 24.09 -13.49 -2.23
C THR A 278 24.51 -12.25 -3.04
N HIS A 279 25.79 -11.86 -2.96
CA HIS A 279 26.31 -10.77 -3.78
C HIS A 279 26.10 -10.99 -5.30
N LEU A 280 26.03 -12.24 -5.74
CA LEU A 280 25.79 -12.63 -7.14
C LEU A 280 24.35 -12.31 -7.56
N ASP A 281 23.35 -12.57 -6.70
CA ASP A 281 21.94 -12.28 -7.00
C ASP A 281 21.69 -10.77 -7.14
N VAL A 282 22.35 -9.96 -6.30
CA VAL A 282 22.24 -8.48 -6.36
C VAL A 282 22.87 -7.92 -7.65
N SER A 283 23.98 -8.48 -8.12
CA SER A 283 24.63 -8.03 -9.37
C SER A 283 23.79 -8.33 -10.61
N ASP A 284 23.14 -9.49 -10.66
CA ASP A 284 22.23 -9.86 -11.75
C ASP A 284 20.99 -8.95 -11.77
N LEU A 285 20.41 -8.69 -10.60
CA LEU A 285 19.28 -7.75 -10.49
C LEU A 285 19.65 -6.33 -10.92
N LYS A 286 20.86 -5.85 -10.58
CA LYS A 286 21.38 -4.55 -11.05
C LYS A 286 21.53 -4.52 -12.58
N ALA A 287 22.09 -5.57 -13.17
CA ALA A 287 22.27 -5.65 -14.62
C ALA A 287 20.91 -5.65 -15.36
N LYS A 288 19.93 -6.40 -14.85
CA LYS A 288 18.57 -6.44 -15.41
C LYS A 288 17.84 -5.11 -15.21
N HIS A 289 17.95 -4.50 -14.04
CA HIS A 289 17.38 -3.18 -13.78
C HIS A 289 17.96 -2.15 -14.73
N LYS A 290 19.30 -2.09 -14.86
CA LYS A 290 20.00 -1.19 -15.79
C LYS A 290 19.58 -1.40 -17.25
N LYS A 291 19.39 -2.66 -17.66
CA LYS A 291 19.03 -3.01 -19.05
C LYS A 291 17.59 -2.64 -19.40
N PHE A 292 16.65 -2.78 -18.47
CA PHE A 292 15.22 -2.75 -18.77
C PHE A 292 14.49 -1.54 -18.21
N HIS A 293 15.05 -0.84 -17.21
CA HIS A 293 14.46 0.38 -16.68
C HIS A 293 14.71 1.56 -17.65
N PRO A 294 13.70 2.42 -17.95
CA PRO A 294 13.88 3.55 -18.87
C PRO A 294 15.02 4.51 -18.54
N HIS A 295 15.39 4.60 -17.27
CA HIS A 295 16.51 5.44 -16.77
C HIS A 295 17.69 4.57 -16.25
N GLY A 296 17.74 3.30 -16.60
CA GLY A 296 18.74 2.33 -16.19
C GLY A 296 20.11 2.47 -16.83
#